data_47bd7d44b1f55962e3c4704b3ae514dd
#
_entry.id   47bd7d44b1f55962e3c4704b3ae514dd
#
_cell.length_a   1.000
_cell.length_b   1.000
_cell.length_c   1.000
_cell.angle_alpha   90.00
_cell.angle_beta   90.00
_cell.angle_gamma   90.00
#
_symmetry.space_group_name_H-M   'P 1'
#
loop_
_entity.id
_entity.type
_entity.pdbx_description
1 polymer ?
#
loop_
_entity_poly.entity_id
_entity_poly.type
_entity_poly.pdbx_seq_one_letter_code
_entity_poly.pdbx_strand_id
1 'polypeptide(L)'
;MKNTSLLFLIGIFLISCQRVHQHSGWNTKNVQIARDEFGVPHIFGQSDADAAYGLAWAHAEDDFETIQKTVLAGKGLAGRVFGEEGAAIDFFVHLLDTKEIAKSKYESSFSPEFKKVLEGYAAGLNDYAFHHPEELLYAPAFPITAQEISSAYILSLAQMAGADRAVQAIFNGTVPKIAEDSLPKGSNAIAIHPSRTDSGEAFLAINSHQPLEGPVAWYEAHIHSEEGWNAL
;
A
#
# COMPACT_ATOMS: atom_id res chain seq x y z
N MET A 1 31.66 -27.54 -59.36
CA MET A 1 31.90 -27.42 -57.90
C MET A 1 30.79 -26.57 -57.34
N LYS A 2 29.85 -27.21 -56.64
CA LYS A 2 28.64 -26.56 -56.08
C LYS A 2 28.94 -26.10 -54.65
N ASN A 3 28.93 -24.81 -54.40
CA ASN A 3 29.00 -24.25 -53.04
C ASN A 3 27.59 -24.23 -52.46
N THR A 4 27.39 -25.09 -51.46
CA THR A 4 26.20 -25.12 -50.60
C THR A 4 26.47 -24.22 -49.41
N SER A 5 25.95 -23.02 -49.41
CA SER A 5 25.94 -22.13 -48.22
C SER A 5 24.89 -22.62 -47.27
N LEU A 6 25.33 -23.14 -46.15
CA LEU A 6 24.51 -23.55 -45.01
C LEU A 6 24.17 -22.31 -44.21
N LEU A 7 22.96 -21.79 -44.35
CA LEU A 7 22.40 -20.74 -43.50
C LEU A 7 22.00 -21.35 -42.14
N PHE A 8 22.83 -21.08 -41.15
CA PHE A 8 22.50 -21.37 -39.76
C PHE A 8 21.52 -20.27 -39.27
N LEU A 9 20.24 -20.59 -39.23
CA LEU A 9 19.23 -19.79 -38.56
C LEU A 9 19.41 -19.98 -37.03
N ILE A 10 20.12 -19.05 -36.40
CA ILE A 10 20.15 -18.95 -34.95
C ILE A 10 18.80 -18.36 -34.52
N GLY A 11 17.87 -19.21 -34.15
CA GLY A 11 16.66 -18.81 -33.44
C GLY A 11 17.04 -18.32 -32.05
N ILE A 12 17.12 -17.01 -31.89
CA ILE A 12 17.19 -16.41 -30.56
C ILE A 12 15.80 -16.60 -29.95
N PHE A 13 15.65 -17.66 -29.17
CA PHE A 13 14.56 -17.76 -28.20
C PHE A 13 14.78 -16.66 -27.16
N LEU A 14 14.14 -15.53 -27.37
CA LEU A 14 13.86 -14.58 -26.30
C LEU A 14 12.95 -15.31 -25.32
N ILE A 15 13.55 -16.02 -24.37
CA ILE A 15 12.87 -16.41 -23.14
C ILE A 15 12.63 -15.09 -22.41
N SER A 16 11.52 -14.45 -22.74
CA SER A 16 10.92 -13.44 -21.90
C SER A 16 10.66 -14.15 -20.58
N CYS A 17 11.54 -13.92 -19.62
CA CYS A 17 11.32 -14.32 -18.25
C CYS A 17 10.21 -13.42 -17.71
N GLN A 18 8.98 -13.62 -18.18
CA GLN A 18 7.79 -13.17 -17.47
C GLN A 18 7.90 -13.90 -16.12
N ARG A 19 8.21 -13.15 -15.07
CA ARG A 19 7.94 -13.63 -13.73
C ARG A 19 6.45 -13.94 -13.73
N VAL A 20 6.12 -15.22 -13.79
CA VAL A 20 4.76 -15.70 -13.64
C VAL A 20 4.32 -15.17 -12.28
N HIS A 21 3.32 -14.29 -12.27
CA HIS A 21 2.65 -13.92 -11.03
C HIS A 21 2.20 -15.22 -10.40
N GLN A 22 2.79 -15.56 -9.28
CA GLN A 22 2.51 -16.81 -8.61
C GLN A 22 1.43 -16.53 -7.58
N HIS A 23 0.36 -17.32 -7.60
CA HIS A 23 -0.63 -17.35 -6.53
C HIS A 23 0.10 -17.52 -5.18
N SER A 24 -0.30 -16.75 -4.17
CA SER A 24 0.37 -16.75 -2.86
C SER A 24 0.32 -18.09 -2.14
N GLY A 25 -0.66 -18.93 -2.49
CA GLY A 25 -0.95 -20.18 -1.80
C GLY A 25 -1.71 -19.96 -0.47
N TRP A 26 -2.23 -18.75 -0.22
CA TRP A 26 -3.01 -18.45 0.97
C TRP A 26 -4.29 -19.29 1.04
N ASN A 27 -4.68 -19.70 2.25
CA ASN A 27 -5.91 -20.46 2.44
C ASN A 27 -7.14 -19.54 2.48
N THR A 28 -7.68 -19.22 1.32
CA THR A 28 -8.83 -18.31 1.18
C THR A 28 -10.11 -18.82 1.85
N LYS A 29 -10.20 -20.11 2.25
CA LYS A 29 -11.35 -20.63 2.98
C LYS A 29 -11.47 -20.05 4.40
N ASN A 30 -10.39 -19.47 4.91
CA ASN A 30 -10.34 -18.82 6.20
C ASN A 30 -10.82 -17.35 6.15
N VAL A 31 -11.17 -16.85 4.96
CA VAL A 31 -11.52 -15.45 4.75
C VAL A 31 -12.91 -15.36 4.15
N GLN A 32 -13.75 -14.49 4.72
CA GLN A 32 -15.02 -14.10 4.14
C GLN A 32 -15.09 -12.59 4.03
N ILE A 33 -15.54 -12.11 2.88
CA ILE A 33 -15.81 -10.68 2.64
C ILE A 33 -17.28 -10.56 2.30
N ALA A 34 -17.99 -9.70 3.03
CA ALA A 34 -19.36 -9.32 2.74
C ALA A 34 -19.43 -7.80 2.60
N ARG A 35 -20.28 -7.29 1.72
CA ARG A 35 -20.49 -5.84 1.59
C ARG A 35 -21.89 -5.50 2.06
N ASP A 36 -22.02 -4.40 2.78
CA ASP A 36 -23.31 -3.87 3.20
C ASP A 36 -24.01 -3.10 2.06
N GLU A 37 -25.14 -2.49 2.36
CA GLU A 37 -25.93 -1.71 1.39
C GLU A 37 -25.22 -0.43 0.90
N PHE A 38 -24.18 0.03 1.60
CA PHE A 38 -23.34 1.17 1.23
C PHE A 38 -22.05 0.76 0.49
N GLY A 39 -21.82 -0.55 0.35
CA GLY A 39 -20.63 -1.09 -0.28
C GLY A 39 -19.44 -1.26 0.68
N VAL A 40 -19.58 -0.91 1.96
CA VAL A 40 -18.52 -1.06 2.95
C VAL A 40 -18.20 -2.54 3.15
N PRO A 41 -16.94 -2.98 3.00
CA PRO A 41 -16.57 -4.37 3.18
C PRO A 41 -16.49 -4.74 4.66
N HIS A 42 -17.14 -5.83 5.00
CA HIS A 42 -17.05 -6.53 6.28
C HIS A 42 -16.20 -7.78 6.08
N ILE A 43 -15.05 -7.83 6.70
CA ILE A 43 -14.01 -8.84 6.51
C ILE A 43 -13.94 -9.71 7.75
N PHE A 44 -14.08 -11.02 7.56
CA PHE A 44 -13.99 -12.00 8.62
C PHE A 44 -12.83 -12.95 8.32
N GLY A 45 -11.86 -13.03 9.23
CA GLY A 45 -10.69 -13.91 9.15
C GLY A 45 -10.62 -14.87 10.34
N GLN A 46 -10.09 -16.07 10.15
CA GLN A 46 -9.78 -16.95 11.28
C GLN A 46 -8.61 -16.42 12.10
N SER A 47 -7.64 -15.77 11.46
CA SER A 47 -6.52 -15.08 12.10
C SER A 47 -6.51 -13.60 11.70
N ASP A 48 -5.73 -12.79 12.42
CA ASP A 48 -5.48 -11.39 12.05
C ASP A 48 -4.85 -11.29 10.65
N ALA A 49 -3.99 -12.24 10.32
CA ALA A 49 -3.37 -12.32 8.99
C ALA A 49 -4.37 -12.66 7.89
N ASP A 50 -5.35 -13.53 8.15
CA ASP A 50 -6.44 -13.83 7.21
C ASP A 50 -7.34 -12.60 7.02
N ALA A 51 -7.63 -11.88 8.08
CA ALA A 51 -8.38 -10.63 8.00
C ALA A 51 -7.62 -9.56 7.20
N ALA A 52 -6.31 -9.45 7.37
CA ALA A 52 -5.46 -8.57 6.59
C ALA A 52 -5.40 -8.94 5.09
N TYR A 53 -5.39 -10.25 4.78
CA TYR A 53 -5.54 -10.73 3.40
C TYR A 53 -6.85 -10.25 2.78
N GLY A 54 -7.97 -10.43 3.49
CA GLY A 54 -9.29 -10.00 3.03
C GLY A 54 -9.39 -8.49 2.85
N LEU A 55 -8.80 -7.71 3.77
CA LEU A 55 -8.72 -6.25 3.65
C LEU A 55 -7.96 -5.83 2.39
N ALA A 56 -6.81 -6.45 2.12
CA ALA A 56 -6.02 -6.15 0.94
C ALA A 56 -6.78 -6.46 -0.35
N TRP A 57 -7.49 -7.59 -0.39
CA TRP A 57 -8.33 -7.96 -1.53
C TRP A 57 -9.46 -6.96 -1.76
N ALA A 58 -10.25 -6.65 -0.71
CA ALA A 58 -11.37 -5.71 -0.81
C ALA A 58 -10.92 -4.30 -1.21
N HIS A 59 -9.79 -3.84 -0.66
CA HIS A 59 -9.21 -2.55 -1.03
C HIS A 59 -8.75 -2.54 -2.49
N ALA A 60 -8.16 -3.63 -2.98
CA ALA A 60 -7.77 -3.74 -4.39
C ALA A 60 -8.99 -3.81 -5.33
N GLU A 61 -10.09 -4.46 -4.94
CA GLU A 61 -11.34 -4.41 -5.72
C GLU A 61 -11.86 -2.97 -5.91
N ASP A 62 -11.67 -2.11 -4.92
CA ASP A 62 -12.21 -0.74 -4.94
C ASP A 62 -11.25 0.28 -5.56
N ASP A 63 -9.92 0.16 -5.33
CA ASP A 63 -8.93 1.13 -5.82
C ASP A 63 -7.52 0.53 -5.99
N PHE A 64 -7.41 -0.43 -6.89
CA PHE A 64 -6.11 -1.07 -7.17
C PHE A 64 -5.09 -0.11 -7.78
N GLU A 65 -5.54 0.88 -8.53
CA GLU A 65 -4.65 1.85 -9.16
C GLU A 65 -3.88 2.67 -8.11
N THR A 66 -4.55 3.20 -7.09
CA THR A 66 -3.91 3.96 -6.00
C THR A 66 -2.96 3.09 -5.18
N ILE A 67 -3.34 1.83 -4.90
CA ILE A 67 -2.46 0.86 -4.24
C ILE A 67 -1.19 0.65 -5.05
N GLN A 68 -1.32 0.42 -6.36
CA GLN A 68 -0.16 0.22 -7.24
C GLN A 68 0.76 1.45 -7.28
N LYS A 69 0.21 2.66 -7.33
CA LYS A 69 1.01 3.90 -7.26
C LYS A 69 1.83 3.95 -5.98
N THR A 70 1.23 3.58 -4.85
CA THR A 70 1.91 3.52 -3.55
C THR A 70 2.99 2.45 -3.52
N VAL A 71 2.72 1.26 -4.06
CA VAL A 71 3.70 0.17 -4.21
C VAL A 71 4.86 0.58 -5.09
N LEU A 72 4.58 1.17 -6.25
CA LEU A 72 5.61 1.65 -7.18
C LEU A 72 6.51 2.71 -6.53
N ALA A 73 5.91 3.66 -5.82
CA ALA A 73 6.64 4.66 -5.06
C ALA A 73 7.54 3.99 -4.01
N GLY A 74 7.00 3.15 -3.12
CA GLY A 74 7.78 2.46 -2.08
C GLY A 74 8.92 1.58 -2.60
N LYS A 75 8.77 1.06 -3.82
CA LYS A 75 9.81 0.27 -4.53
C LYS A 75 10.83 1.14 -5.28
N GLY A 76 10.60 2.46 -5.44
CA GLY A 76 11.42 3.33 -6.28
C GLY A 76 11.31 2.94 -7.76
N LEU A 77 10.11 2.65 -8.22
CA LEU A 77 9.78 2.23 -9.59
C LEU A 77 8.76 3.16 -10.27
N ALA A 78 8.37 4.25 -9.60
CA ALA A 78 7.36 5.18 -10.12
C ALA A 78 7.79 5.80 -11.47
N GLY A 79 9.07 6.10 -11.66
CA GLY A 79 9.61 6.61 -12.91
C GLY A 79 9.47 5.67 -14.11
N ARG A 80 9.30 4.36 -13.88
CA ARG A 80 9.05 3.37 -14.94
C ARG A 80 7.68 3.53 -15.59
N VAL A 81 6.73 4.08 -14.84
CA VAL A 81 5.33 4.23 -15.27
C VAL A 81 4.99 5.68 -15.56
N PHE A 82 5.44 6.61 -14.70
CA PHE A 82 5.04 8.01 -14.72
C PHE A 82 6.13 8.96 -15.25
N GLY A 83 7.23 8.42 -15.80
CA GLY A 83 8.29 9.23 -16.39
C GLY A 83 8.96 10.18 -15.39
N GLU A 84 9.13 11.45 -15.75
CA GLU A 84 9.84 12.45 -14.95
C GLU A 84 9.21 12.69 -13.57
N GLU A 85 7.87 12.76 -13.50
CA GLU A 85 7.16 12.92 -12.22
C GLU A 85 7.41 11.75 -11.29
N GLY A 86 7.37 10.53 -11.81
CA GLY A 86 7.68 9.32 -11.05
C GLY A 86 9.15 9.25 -10.64
N ALA A 87 10.08 9.71 -11.49
CA ALA A 87 11.51 9.74 -11.17
C ALA A 87 11.83 10.68 -10.00
N ALA A 88 11.07 11.76 -9.83
CA ALA A 88 11.18 12.63 -8.66
C ALA A 88 10.79 11.89 -7.36
N ILE A 89 9.75 11.06 -7.42
CA ILE A 89 9.34 10.19 -6.29
C ILE A 89 10.43 9.16 -6.00
N ASP A 90 10.95 8.50 -7.02
CA ASP A 90 12.01 7.50 -6.88
C ASP A 90 13.28 8.10 -6.26
N PHE A 91 13.64 9.34 -6.67
CA PHE A 91 14.75 10.07 -6.06
C PHE A 91 14.52 10.31 -4.57
N PHE A 92 13.31 10.70 -4.18
CA PHE A 92 12.95 10.93 -2.79
C PHE A 92 13.02 9.65 -1.94
N VAL A 93 12.56 8.52 -2.48
CA VAL A 93 12.69 7.20 -1.86
C VAL A 93 14.16 6.83 -1.62
N HIS A 94 15.02 7.06 -2.61
CA HIS A 94 16.46 6.82 -2.48
C HIS A 94 17.13 7.79 -1.50
N LEU A 95 16.73 9.06 -1.49
CA LEU A 95 17.26 10.06 -0.55
C LEU A 95 16.95 9.71 0.90
N LEU A 96 15.74 9.25 1.18
CA LEU A 96 15.30 8.83 2.52
C LEU A 96 15.75 7.41 2.89
N ASP A 97 16.24 6.65 1.91
CA ASP A 97 16.68 5.26 2.07
C ASP A 97 15.62 4.33 2.68
N THR A 98 14.34 4.57 2.36
CA THR A 98 13.20 3.88 2.96
C THR A 98 13.26 2.37 2.78
N LYS A 99 13.78 1.90 1.64
CA LYS A 99 13.92 0.47 1.33
C LYS A 99 14.93 -0.22 2.23
N GLU A 100 16.10 0.39 2.46
CA GLU A 100 17.13 -0.18 3.33
C GLU A 100 16.70 -0.09 4.80
N ILE A 101 16.03 0.99 5.20
CA ILE A 101 15.41 1.10 6.53
C ILE A 101 14.40 -0.03 6.75
N ALA A 102 13.46 -0.22 5.83
CA ALA A 102 12.49 -1.30 5.91
C ALA A 102 13.18 -2.66 6.02
N LYS A 103 14.14 -2.95 5.14
CA LYS A 103 14.88 -4.20 5.11
C LYS A 103 15.67 -4.47 6.40
N SER A 104 16.45 -3.49 6.86
CA SER A 104 17.34 -3.66 8.02
C SER A 104 16.60 -3.67 9.36
N LYS A 105 15.45 -3.01 9.44
CA LYS A 105 14.66 -2.85 10.67
C LYS A 105 13.48 -3.80 10.79
N TYR A 106 13.04 -4.43 9.72
CA TYR A 106 11.84 -5.28 9.69
C TYR A 106 11.83 -6.32 10.82
N GLU A 107 12.94 -7.07 10.95
CA GLU A 107 13.02 -8.16 11.94
C GLU A 107 12.98 -7.67 13.39
N SER A 108 13.56 -6.51 13.67
CA SER A 108 13.69 -5.97 15.01
C SER A 108 12.54 -5.05 15.43
N SER A 109 11.80 -4.49 14.46
CA SER A 109 10.78 -3.47 14.75
C SER A 109 9.36 -4.04 14.87
N PHE A 110 9.11 -5.21 14.30
CA PHE A 110 7.79 -5.81 14.31
C PHE A 110 7.76 -7.12 15.11
N SER A 111 6.66 -7.34 15.84
CA SER A 111 6.42 -8.64 16.48
C SER A 111 6.18 -9.72 15.42
N PRO A 112 6.39 -11.00 15.75
CA PRO A 112 6.10 -12.10 14.83
C PRO A 112 4.63 -12.12 14.35
N GLU A 113 3.70 -11.72 15.22
CA GLU A 113 2.26 -11.66 14.93
C GLU A 113 1.99 -10.56 13.90
N PHE A 114 2.54 -9.36 14.10
CA PHE A 114 2.34 -8.26 13.16
C PHE A 114 3.01 -8.51 11.80
N LYS A 115 4.13 -9.22 11.76
CA LYS A 115 4.73 -9.67 10.49
C LYS A 115 3.78 -10.54 9.68
N LYS A 116 3.06 -11.46 10.34
CA LYS A 116 2.03 -12.28 9.68
C LYS A 116 0.89 -11.45 9.12
N VAL A 117 0.47 -10.40 9.81
CA VAL A 117 -0.53 -9.43 9.31
C VAL A 117 -0.03 -8.77 8.03
N LEU A 118 1.21 -8.27 8.00
CA LEU A 118 1.80 -7.67 6.80
C LEU A 118 1.98 -8.69 5.66
N GLU A 119 2.32 -9.93 5.97
CA GLU A 119 2.41 -11.03 5.01
C GLU A 119 1.04 -11.38 4.42
N GLY A 120 -0.01 -11.43 5.25
CA GLY A 120 -1.39 -11.63 4.81
C GLY A 120 -1.86 -10.52 3.87
N TYR A 121 -1.59 -9.27 4.23
CA TYR A 121 -1.91 -8.12 3.38
C TYR A 121 -1.17 -8.19 2.03
N ALA A 122 0.14 -8.51 2.04
CA ALA A 122 0.92 -8.68 0.82
C ALA A 122 0.38 -9.83 -0.04
N ALA A 123 -0.02 -10.94 0.58
CA ALA A 123 -0.60 -12.09 -0.12
C ALA A 123 -1.92 -11.72 -0.81
N GLY A 124 -2.81 -10.98 -0.14
CA GLY A 124 -4.07 -10.51 -0.72
C GLY A 124 -3.87 -9.65 -1.95
N LEU A 125 -2.94 -8.68 -1.91
CA LEU A 125 -2.61 -7.84 -3.06
C LEU A 125 -1.97 -8.66 -4.21
N ASN A 126 -1.10 -9.61 -3.89
CA ASN A 126 -0.47 -10.45 -4.91
C ASN A 126 -1.47 -11.37 -5.60
N ASP A 127 -2.41 -11.93 -4.85
CA ASP A 127 -3.45 -12.79 -5.42
C ASP A 127 -4.45 -11.97 -6.24
N TYR A 128 -4.81 -10.75 -5.80
CA TYR A 128 -5.60 -9.85 -6.62
C TYR A 128 -4.90 -9.53 -7.95
N ALA A 129 -3.63 -9.14 -7.90
CA ALA A 129 -2.80 -8.89 -9.08
C ALA A 129 -2.69 -10.11 -10.01
N PHE A 130 -2.65 -11.32 -9.43
CA PHE A 130 -2.63 -12.56 -10.20
C PHE A 130 -3.94 -12.80 -10.96
N HIS A 131 -5.08 -12.51 -10.35
CA HIS A 131 -6.40 -12.70 -10.94
C HIS A 131 -6.83 -11.56 -11.88
N HIS A 132 -6.22 -10.38 -11.76
CA HIS A 132 -6.52 -9.18 -12.54
C HIS A 132 -5.28 -8.62 -13.25
N PRO A 133 -4.60 -9.42 -14.10
CA PRO A 133 -3.35 -8.99 -14.76
C PRO A 133 -3.56 -7.81 -15.72
N GLU A 134 -4.77 -7.60 -16.21
CA GLU A 134 -5.16 -6.49 -17.09
C GLU A 134 -5.18 -5.14 -16.37
N GLU A 135 -5.31 -5.13 -15.04
CA GLU A 135 -5.32 -3.91 -14.24
C GLU A 135 -3.92 -3.45 -13.82
N LEU A 136 -2.88 -4.26 -14.13
CA LEU A 136 -1.52 -3.96 -13.69
C LEU A 136 -0.90 -2.78 -14.43
N LEU A 137 -0.55 -1.71 -13.72
CA LEU A 137 0.23 -0.59 -14.25
C LEU A 137 1.65 -1.02 -14.63
N TYR A 138 2.26 -1.90 -13.85
CA TYR A 138 3.61 -2.42 -14.09
C TYR A 138 3.78 -3.82 -13.49
N ALA A 139 3.55 -4.83 -14.31
CA ALA A 139 3.62 -6.23 -13.90
C ALA A 139 4.91 -6.63 -13.15
N PRO A 140 6.13 -6.13 -13.51
CA PRO A 140 7.35 -6.47 -12.77
C PRO A 140 7.41 -5.94 -11.33
N ALA A 141 6.46 -5.10 -10.90
CA ALA A 141 6.36 -4.68 -9.50
C ALA A 141 5.83 -5.78 -8.57
N PHE A 142 5.17 -6.78 -9.13
CA PHE A 142 4.60 -7.91 -8.39
C PHE A 142 5.43 -9.21 -8.58
N PRO A 143 5.44 -10.12 -7.61
CA PRO A 143 4.79 -10.00 -6.31
C PRO A 143 5.46 -8.96 -5.40
N ILE A 144 4.68 -8.41 -4.47
CA ILE A 144 5.16 -7.53 -3.40
C ILE A 144 5.41 -8.33 -2.13
N THR A 145 6.28 -7.80 -1.27
CA THR A 145 6.61 -8.38 0.03
C THR A 145 6.13 -7.48 1.17
N ALA A 146 5.98 -8.04 2.37
CA ALA A 146 5.67 -7.30 3.58
C ALA A 146 6.69 -6.17 3.88
N GLN A 147 7.96 -6.39 3.57
CA GLN A 147 9.01 -5.37 3.71
C GLN A 147 8.82 -4.21 2.73
N GLU A 148 8.39 -4.48 1.49
CA GLU A 148 8.12 -3.44 0.49
C GLU A 148 6.88 -2.62 0.86
N ILE A 149 5.84 -3.23 1.46
CA ILE A 149 4.71 -2.51 2.07
C ILE A 149 5.21 -1.58 3.18
N SER A 150 6.10 -2.08 4.05
CA SER A 150 6.70 -1.27 5.12
C SER A 150 7.50 -0.09 4.57
N SER A 151 8.23 -0.27 3.46
CA SER A 151 8.94 0.83 2.77
C SER A 151 7.98 1.89 2.25
N ALA A 152 6.88 1.48 1.62
CA ALA A 152 5.85 2.41 1.14
C ALA A 152 5.22 3.19 2.29
N TYR A 153 4.97 2.53 3.42
CA TYR A 153 4.41 3.18 4.60
C TYR A 153 5.38 4.19 5.24
N ILE A 154 6.68 3.87 5.31
CA ILE A 154 7.71 4.82 5.77
C ILE A 154 7.71 6.06 4.89
N LEU A 155 7.62 5.89 3.57
CA LEU A 155 7.54 7.01 2.62
C LEU A 155 6.31 7.87 2.88
N SER A 156 5.13 7.27 3.03
CA SER A 156 3.89 7.98 3.32
C SER A 156 3.97 8.78 4.62
N LEU A 157 4.53 8.21 5.68
CA LEU A 157 4.76 8.93 6.95
C LEU A 157 5.72 10.11 6.79
N ALA A 158 6.80 9.96 6.00
CA ALA A 158 7.73 11.03 5.72
C ALA A 158 7.05 12.18 4.96
N GLN A 159 6.20 11.87 3.99
CA GLN A 159 5.41 12.86 3.25
C GLN A 159 4.39 13.57 4.17
N MET A 160 3.68 12.84 5.00
CA MET A 160 2.77 13.42 6.00
C MET A 160 3.49 14.34 6.98
N ALA A 161 4.74 14.03 7.32
CA ALA A 161 5.60 14.88 8.14
C ALA A 161 6.16 16.10 7.36
N GLY A 162 5.93 16.21 6.05
CA GLY A 162 6.36 17.32 5.20
C GLY A 162 7.81 17.25 4.74
N ALA A 163 8.41 16.05 4.74
CA ALA A 163 9.78 15.85 4.28
C ALA A 163 9.97 16.20 2.80
N ASP A 164 8.96 15.97 1.96
CA ASP A 164 8.88 16.38 0.56
C ASP A 164 9.07 17.89 0.39
N ARG A 165 8.35 18.68 1.19
CA ARG A 165 8.45 20.16 1.17
C ARG A 165 9.81 20.64 1.67
N ALA A 166 10.36 20.00 2.70
CA ALA A 166 11.68 20.33 3.21
C ALA A 166 12.76 20.10 2.14
N VAL A 167 12.70 18.97 1.45
CA VAL A 167 13.62 18.64 0.34
C VAL A 167 13.44 19.63 -0.81
N GLN A 168 12.22 19.94 -1.22
CA GLN A 168 11.95 20.91 -2.28
C GLN A 168 12.49 22.31 -1.93
N ALA A 169 12.34 22.75 -0.67
CA ALA A 169 12.89 24.02 -0.22
C ALA A 169 14.42 24.07 -0.32
N ILE A 170 15.09 22.97 0.06
CA ILE A 170 16.56 22.83 -0.08
C ILE A 170 16.99 22.93 -1.55
N PHE A 171 16.31 22.23 -2.46
CA PHE A 171 16.59 22.30 -3.90
C PHE A 171 16.40 23.70 -4.47
N ASN A 172 15.41 24.43 -3.97
CA ASN A 172 15.16 25.81 -4.37
C ASN A 172 16.10 26.83 -3.71
N GLY A 173 17.07 26.38 -2.89
CA GLY A 173 17.98 27.25 -2.15
C GLY A 173 17.28 28.08 -1.08
N THR A 174 16.12 27.65 -0.60
CA THR A 174 15.33 28.32 0.43
C THR A 174 15.41 27.55 1.75
N VAL A 175 15.36 28.27 2.87
CA VAL A 175 15.23 27.61 4.18
C VAL A 175 13.82 27.05 4.29
N PRO A 176 13.66 25.75 4.62
CA PRO A 176 12.33 25.20 4.86
C PRO A 176 11.63 26.01 5.95
N LYS A 177 10.60 26.74 5.62
CA LYS A 177 9.75 27.34 6.63
C LYS A 177 8.95 26.22 7.27
N ILE A 178 9.09 26.02 8.57
CA ILE A 178 8.10 25.29 9.37
C ILE A 178 6.82 26.09 9.15
N ALA A 179 5.86 25.48 8.47
CA ALA A 179 4.73 26.19 7.90
C ALA A 179 3.85 26.81 9.01
N GLU A 180 3.98 28.10 9.21
CA GLU A 180 3.00 28.90 9.98
C GLU A 180 1.67 29.07 9.24
N ASP A 181 1.63 28.87 7.91
CA ASP A 181 0.48 29.18 7.03
C ASP A 181 -0.03 28.00 6.17
N SER A 182 0.26 26.75 6.55
CA SER A 182 -0.46 25.66 5.87
C SER A 182 -1.89 25.59 6.39
N LEU A 183 -2.84 25.33 5.48
CA LEU A 183 -4.23 24.97 5.78
C LEU A 183 -4.29 24.14 7.08
N PRO A 184 -5.25 24.36 7.96
CA PRO A 184 -5.34 23.65 9.23
C PRO A 184 -5.27 22.15 8.98
N LYS A 185 -4.08 21.61 9.20
CA LYS A 185 -3.84 20.17 9.19
C LYS A 185 -4.08 19.69 10.60
N GLY A 186 -5.01 18.81 10.74
CA GLY A 186 -5.34 18.33 12.05
C GLY A 186 -6.50 17.35 11.99
N SER A 187 -6.94 16.95 13.16
CA SER A 187 -8.14 16.15 13.33
C SER A 187 -8.95 16.79 14.44
N ASN A 188 -10.26 16.63 14.40
CA ASN A 188 -11.15 17.07 15.45
C ASN A 188 -11.71 15.87 16.18
N ALA A 189 -11.81 15.95 17.51
CA ALA A 189 -12.55 15.00 18.31
C ALA A 189 -13.46 15.76 19.28
N ILE A 190 -14.71 15.36 19.36
CA ILE A 190 -15.72 15.94 20.21
C ILE A 190 -16.30 14.83 21.08
N ALA A 191 -16.15 14.95 22.40
CA ALA A 191 -16.75 14.04 23.35
C ALA A 191 -17.89 14.77 24.10
N ILE A 192 -19.07 14.17 24.12
CA ILE A 192 -20.25 14.69 24.83
C ILE A 192 -20.55 13.77 26.01
N HIS A 193 -20.48 14.34 27.22
CA HIS A 193 -20.75 13.59 28.44
C HIS A 193 -22.26 13.28 28.57
N PRO A 194 -22.66 12.11 29.13
CA PRO A 194 -24.04 11.68 29.32
C PRO A 194 -24.98 12.72 29.93
N SER A 195 -24.46 13.55 30.85
CA SER A 195 -25.27 14.61 31.50
C SER A 195 -25.67 15.76 30.56
N ARG A 196 -25.20 15.78 29.33
CA ARG A 196 -25.50 16.78 28.31
C ARG A 196 -26.30 16.23 27.12
N THR A 197 -26.80 15.03 27.26
CA THR A 197 -27.63 14.35 26.24
C THR A 197 -28.98 13.98 26.85
N ASP A 198 -30.03 14.07 26.05
CA ASP A 198 -31.37 13.69 26.51
C ASP A 198 -31.50 12.18 26.71
N SER A 199 -30.72 11.39 25.97
CA SER A 199 -30.68 9.92 26.09
C SER A 199 -29.85 9.40 27.26
N GLY A 200 -29.00 10.24 27.89
CA GLY A 200 -28.08 9.81 28.92
C GLY A 200 -26.88 8.98 28.38
N GLU A 201 -26.65 9.00 27.07
CA GLU A 201 -25.52 8.30 26.43
C GLU A 201 -24.34 9.24 26.20
N ALA A 202 -23.14 8.67 26.18
CA ALA A 202 -21.95 9.40 25.75
C ALA A 202 -21.81 9.34 24.23
N PHE A 203 -21.43 10.46 23.61
CA PHE A 203 -21.12 10.51 22.18
C PHE A 203 -19.67 10.89 21.97
N LEU A 204 -19.04 10.23 21.00
CA LEU A 204 -17.71 10.56 20.50
C LEU A 204 -17.79 10.74 18.98
N ALA A 205 -17.50 11.95 18.51
CA ALA A 205 -17.33 12.23 17.09
C ALA A 205 -15.85 12.48 16.82
N ILE A 206 -15.31 11.79 15.83
CA ILE A 206 -13.90 11.93 15.39
C ILE A 206 -13.92 12.26 13.91
N ASN A 207 -13.13 13.26 13.53
CA ASN A 207 -12.95 13.65 12.14
C ASN A 207 -11.45 13.80 11.85
N SER A 208 -10.90 12.92 11.05
CA SER A 208 -9.54 13.05 10.50
C SER A 208 -9.59 13.92 9.25
N HIS A 209 -8.71 14.95 9.17
CA HIS A 209 -8.61 15.80 8.00
C HIS A 209 -7.72 15.17 6.93
N GLN A 210 -8.17 14.04 6.36
CA GLN A 210 -7.50 13.36 5.26
C GLN A 210 -8.20 13.67 3.93
N PRO A 211 -7.47 13.65 2.80
CA PRO A 211 -8.09 13.74 1.48
C PRO A 211 -9.04 12.57 1.23
N LEU A 212 -10.04 12.79 0.40
CA LEU A 212 -10.99 11.73 0.01
C LEU A 212 -10.44 10.82 -1.10
N GLU A 213 -9.34 11.20 -1.72
CA GLU A 213 -8.71 10.46 -2.82
C GLU A 213 -7.20 10.41 -2.65
N GLY A 214 -6.57 9.43 -3.28
CA GLY A 214 -5.12 9.27 -3.35
C GLY A 214 -4.50 8.48 -2.19
N PRO A 215 -3.16 8.40 -2.12
CA PRO A 215 -2.43 7.39 -1.33
C PRO A 215 -2.51 7.59 0.19
N VAL A 216 -3.08 8.68 0.66
CA VAL A 216 -3.30 8.96 2.10
C VAL A 216 -4.78 9.11 2.45
N ALA A 217 -5.68 8.78 1.54
CA ALA A 217 -7.11 8.66 1.82
C ALA A 217 -7.37 7.47 2.75
N TRP A 218 -8.38 7.60 3.60
CA TRP A 218 -8.84 6.48 4.41
C TRP A 218 -9.69 5.52 3.59
N TYR A 219 -9.48 4.23 3.80
CA TYR A 219 -10.33 3.17 3.30
C TYR A 219 -11.20 2.66 4.44
N GLU A 220 -12.52 2.73 4.26
CA GLU A 220 -13.49 2.28 5.26
C GLU A 220 -13.72 0.78 5.13
N ALA A 221 -13.51 0.05 6.21
CA ALA A 221 -13.74 -1.39 6.27
C ALA A 221 -14.00 -1.85 7.71
N HIS A 222 -14.94 -2.77 7.90
CA HIS A 222 -15.07 -3.49 9.16
C HIS A 222 -14.23 -4.77 9.11
N ILE A 223 -13.35 -4.93 10.09
CA ILE A 223 -12.42 -6.07 10.17
C ILE A 223 -12.71 -6.85 11.44
N HIS A 224 -12.86 -8.16 11.31
CA HIS A 224 -13.02 -9.08 12.42
C HIS A 224 -12.14 -10.31 12.24
N SER A 225 -11.45 -10.74 13.32
CA SER A 225 -10.74 -12.02 13.36
C SER A 225 -11.13 -12.83 14.60
N GLU A 226 -10.97 -14.14 14.54
CA GLU A 226 -11.19 -15.01 15.71
C GLU A 226 -10.08 -14.85 16.77
N GLU A 227 -8.93 -14.26 16.40
CA GLU A 227 -7.84 -13.92 17.33
C GLU A 227 -8.13 -12.66 18.15
N GLY A 228 -9.18 -11.90 17.81
CA GLY A 228 -9.70 -10.78 18.60
C GLY A 228 -9.58 -9.41 17.93
N TRP A 229 -9.10 -9.32 16.68
CA TRP A 229 -9.17 -8.07 15.96
C TRP A 229 -10.62 -7.74 15.61
N ASN A 230 -11.08 -6.57 16.03
CA ASN A 230 -12.40 -6.04 15.73
C ASN A 230 -12.30 -4.53 15.62
N ALA A 231 -12.33 -4.00 14.41
CA ALA A 231 -12.12 -2.61 14.10
C ALA A 231 -13.01 -2.14 12.93
N LEU A 232 -13.40 -0.88 12.95
CA LEU A 232 -14.08 -0.17 11.88
C LEU A 232 -13.29 1.09 11.54
#